data_ba449ef0383ef7db1729694f9ddcd488
#
_entry.id   ba449ef0383ef7db1729694f9ddcd488
#
_cell.length_a   1.000
_cell.length_b   1.000
_cell.length_c   1.000
_cell.angle_alpha   90.00
_cell.angle_beta   90.00
_cell.angle_gamma   90.00
#
_symmetry.space_group_name_H-M   'P 1'
#
loop_
_entity.id
_entity.type
_entity.pdbx_description
1 polymer ?
#
loop_
_entity_poly.entity_id
_entity_poly.type
_entity_poly.pdbx_seq_one_letter_code
_entity_poly.pdbx_strand_id
1 'polypeptide(L)'
;MASRRSTRLVLGALVGLFIVSAAAPAGARIAAAGPGGFAAGFATPIVVTTVGGTVTFFNSDIASHNFVAAEDFVPKKLAKSTEWCASYEKGKCPLFWTPTITAGQQTDVLGLDLVKSGETYAFVCSLHPNMRGALVVG
;
A
#
# COMPACT_ATOMS: atom_id res chain seq x y z
N MET A 1 -44.36 27.27 -63.67
CA MET A 1 -43.54 27.85 -62.58
C MET A 1 -43.44 26.85 -61.44
N ALA A 2 -42.36 26.16 -61.34
CA ALA A 2 -42.13 25.13 -60.31
C ALA A 2 -41.11 25.67 -59.30
N SER A 3 -41.58 25.89 -58.05
CA SER A 3 -40.74 26.34 -56.92
C SER A 3 -39.97 25.13 -56.31
N ARG A 4 -38.66 25.17 -56.44
CA ARG A 4 -37.77 24.23 -55.79
C ARG A 4 -37.50 24.67 -54.33
N ARG A 5 -38.03 23.96 -53.36
CA ARG A 5 -37.65 24.11 -51.94
C ARG A 5 -36.36 23.37 -51.68
N SER A 6 -35.29 24.10 -51.36
CA SER A 6 -34.02 23.56 -50.91
C SER A 6 -34.08 23.22 -49.42
N THR A 7 -34.05 21.93 -49.09
CA THR A 7 -33.95 21.45 -47.70
C THR A 7 -32.48 21.48 -47.32
N ARG A 8 -32.08 22.37 -46.40
CA ARG A 8 -30.75 22.40 -45.82
C ARG A 8 -30.69 21.37 -44.70
N LEU A 9 -29.93 20.29 -44.90
CA LEU A 9 -29.55 19.35 -43.85
C LEU A 9 -28.51 20.03 -42.93
N VAL A 10 -28.88 20.26 -41.69
CA VAL A 10 -27.94 20.70 -40.65
C VAL A 10 -27.35 19.45 -40.03
N LEU A 11 -26.10 19.14 -40.39
CA LEU A 11 -25.34 18.05 -39.79
C LEU A 11 -24.78 18.55 -38.46
N GLY A 12 -25.46 18.21 -37.37
CA GLY A 12 -24.98 18.46 -36.00
C GLY A 12 -23.86 17.47 -35.64
N ALA A 13 -22.62 17.96 -35.63
CA ALA A 13 -21.48 17.18 -35.10
C ALA A 13 -21.57 17.13 -33.59
N LEU A 14 -21.96 15.97 -33.04
CA LEU A 14 -21.83 15.64 -31.61
C LEU A 14 -20.34 15.37 -31.34
N VAL A 15 -19.63 16.35 -30.79
CA VAL A 15 -18.30 16.16 -30.22
C VAL A 15 -18.47 15.48 -28.86
N GLY A 16 -18.34 14.17 -28.85
CA GLY A 16 -18.27 13.38 -27.61
C GLY A 16 -16.98 13.71 -26.88
N LEU A 17 -17.08 14.39 -25.75
CA LEU A 17 -15.95 14.63 -24.84
C LEU A 17 -15.65 13.32 -24.09
N PHE A 18 -14.70 12.54 -24.59
CA PHE A 18 -14.17 11.39 -23.85
C PHE A 18 -13.28 11.90 -22.72
N ILE A 19 -13.83 11.93 -21.50
CA ILE A 19 -13.02 12.11 -20.30
C ILE A 19 -12.28 10.79 -20.05
N VAL A 20 -11.07 10.69 -20.56
CA VAL A 20 -10.14 9.62 -20.18
C VAL A 20 -9.68 9.94 -18.76
N SER A 21 -10.33 9.33 -17.76
CA SER A 21 -9.80 9.29 -16.40
C SER A 21 -8.54 8.45 -16.43
N ALA A 22 -7.38 9.07 -16.60
CA ALA A 22 -6.11 8.43 -16.36
C ALA A 22 -6.04 8.13 -14.86
N ALA A 23 -6.30 6.88 -14.48
CA ALA A 23 -5.92 6.39 -13.16
C ALA A 23 -4.40 6.60 -13.04
N ALA A 24 -3.97 7.47 -12.14
CA ALA A 24 -2.56 7.64 -11.85
C ALA A 24 -2.00 6.25 -11.49
N PRO A 25 -0.86 5.83 -12.07
CA PRO A 25 -0.24 4.58 -11.68
C PRO A 25 -0.05 4.65 -10.15
N ALA A 26 -0.50 3.60 -9.45
CA ALA A 26 -0.25 3.45 -8.02
C ALA A 26 1.27 3.42 -7.86
N GLY A 27 1.87 4.59 -7.60
CA GLY A 27 3.31 4.72 -7.44
C GLY A 27 3.75 3.82 -6.29
N ALA A 28 4.81 3.06 -6.50
CA ALA A 28 5.42 2.28 -5.44
C ALA A 28 5.70 3.20 -4.23
N ARG A 29 5.16 2.82 -3.07
CA ARG A 29 5.36 3.57 -1.83
C ARG A 29 6.55 2.97 -1.10
N ILE A 30 7.40 3.82 -0.55
CA ILE A 30 8.57 3.38 0.20
C ILE A 30 8.32 3.64 1.69
N ALA A 31 8.38 2.58 2.48
CA ALA A 31 8.54 2.65 3.93
C ALA A 31 10.02 2.46 4.26
N ALA A 32 10.59 3.25 5.15
CA ALA A 32 12.02 3.19 5.44
C ALA A 32 12.33 3.16 6.94
N ALA A 33 13.25 2.27 7.31
CA ALA A 33 14.03 2.38 8.54
C ALA A 33 15.30 3.18 8.21
N GLY A 34 15.47 4.32 8.86
CA GLY A 34 16.64 5.19 8.69
C GLY A 34 17.74 4.90 9.71
N PRO A 35 18.91 5.52 9.55
CA PRO A 35 20.02 5.38 10.51
C PRO A 35 19.60 5.70 11.95
N GLY A 36 19.89 4.79 12.88
CA GLY A 36 19.46 4.90 14.27
C GLY A 36 17.97 4.63 14.50
N GLY A 37 17.29 3.97 13.57
CA GLY A 37 15.86 3.68 13.62
C GLY A 37 15.41 2.98 14.89
N PHE A 38 16.24 2.13 15.47
CA PHE A 38 15.97 1.44 16.74
C PHE A 38 15.69 2.42 17.92
N ALA A 39 16.22 3.64 17.85
CA ALA A 39 16.01 4.70 18.84
C ALA A 39 15.08 5.81 18.33
N ALA A 40 15.22 6.21 17.05
CA ALA A 40 14.51 7.34 16.47
C ALA A 40 13.15 6.99 15.83
N GLY A 41 12.88 5.70 15.57
CA GLY A 41 11.69 5.25 14.86
C GLY A 41 11.89 5.07 13.36
N PHE A 42 10.80 4.85 12.63
CA PHE A 42 10.84 4.78 11.17
C PHE A 42 11.14 6.16 10.56
N ALA A 43 11.96 6.20 9.52
CA ALA A 43 12.20 7.41 8.73
C ALA A 43 10.94 7.86 7.98
N THR A 44 10.05 6.91 7.65
CA THR A 44 8.72 7.17 7.10
C THR A 44 7.63 6.68 8.05
N PRO A 45 7.28 7.47 9.07
CA PRO A 45 6.30 7.04 10.08
C PRO A 45 4.86 7.01 9.55
N ILE A 46 4.60 7.64 8.41
CA ILE A 46 3.31 7.60 7.72
C ILE A 46 3.51 7.10 6.30
N VAL A 47 2.85 6.01 5.95
CA VAL A 47 2.84 5.42 4.62
C VAL A 47 1.42 5.45 4.06
N VAL A 48 1.25 5.95 2.85
CA VAL A 48 -0.05 5.99 2.17
C VAL A 48 -0.05 4.97 1.05
N THR A 49 -1.08 4.13 0.99
CA THR A 49 -1.25 3.11 -0.06
C THR A 49 -2.72 2.98 -0.47
N THR A 50 -3.01 2.05 -1.35
CA THR A 50 -4.37 1.61 -1.72
C THR A 50 -4.50 0.12 -1.42
N VAL A 51 -5.73 -0.41 -1.43
CA VAL A 51 -5.97 -1.85 -1.32
C VAL A 51 -5.23 -2.58 -2.44
N GLY A 52 -4.41 -3.57 -2.09
CA GLY A 52 -3.57 -4.31 -3.03
C GLY A 52 -2.44 -3.50 -3.67
N GLY A 53 -2.20 -2.26 -3.20
CA GLY A 53 -1.08 -1.44 -3.66
C GLY A 53 0.27 -1.99 -3.22
N THR A 54 1.33 -1.60 -3.90
CA THR A 54 2.70 -2.00 -3.54
C THR A 54 3.30 -1.00 -2.56
N VAL A 55 3.83 -1.50 -1.47
CA VAL A 55 4.69 -0.76 -0.52
C VAL A 55 6.00 -1.53 -0.41
N THR A 56 7.10 -0.89 -0.72
CA THR A 56 8.44 -1.47 -0.55
C THR A 56 9.04 -0.97 0.75
N PHE A 57 9.45 -1.87 1.63
CA PHE A 57 10.19 -1.56 2.85
C PHE A 57 11.69 -1.61 2.59
N PHE A 58 12.39 -0.51 2.91
CA PHE A 58 13.83 -0.37 2.75
C PHE A 58 14.50 -0.14 4.11
N ASN A 59 15.58 -0.86 4.38
CA ASN A 59 16.37 -0.69 5.59
C ASN A 59 17.71 -0.02 5.29
N SER A 60 17.85 1.26 5.64
CA SER A 60 19.13 2.01 5.59
C SER A 60 19.83 2.10 6.94
N ASP A 61 19.30 1.47 7.98
CA ASP A 61 19.94 1.35 9.29
C ASP A 61 20.94 0.18 9.31
N ILE A 62 21.89 0.22 10.24
CA ILE A 62 22.83 -0.87 10.50
C ILE A 62 22.15 -2.04 11.23
N ALA A 63 21.10 -1.77 12.00
CA ALA A 63 20.30 -2.80 12.67
C ALA A 63 19.31 -3.50 11.69
N SER A 64 18.90 -4.70 12.06
CA SER A 64 17.85 -5.42 11.32
C SER A 64 16.47 -4.89 11.69
N HIS A 65 15.59 -4.75 10.70
CA HIS A 65 14.23 -4.25 10.89
C HIS A 65 13.20 -5.05 10.09
N ASN A 66 11.93 -4.89 10.47
CA ASN A 66 10.79 -5.35 9.70
C ASN A 66 9.63 -4.35 9.80
N PHE A 67 8.60 -4.57 8.99
CA PHE A 67 7.40 -3.75 8.91
C PHE A 67 6.20 -4.66 9.11
N VAL A 68 5.49 -4.54 10.24
CA VAL A 68 4.49 -5.51 10.67
C VAL A 68 3.27 -4.78 11.22
N ALA A 69 2.05 -5.23 10.89
CA ALA A 69 0.83 -4.74 11.52
C ALA A 69 0.90 -4.93 13.04
N ALA A 70 0.62 -3.86 13.80
CA ALA A 70 0.79 -3.84 15.26
C ALA A 70 -0.33 -4.58 15.99
N GLU A 71 -1.57 -4.36 15.58
CA GLU A 71 -2.78 -4.78 16.32
C GLU A 71 -3.78 -5.55 15.44
N ASP A 72 -3.62 -5.49 14.13
CA ASP A 72 -4.51 -6.10 13.16
C ASP A 72 -4.00 -7.48 12.74
N PHE A 73 -4.83 -8.50 12.93
CA PHE A 73 -4.49 -9.90 12.67
C PHE A 73 -5.55 -10.58 11.82
N VAL A 74 -5.10 -11.52 11.00
CA VAL A 74 -5.95 -12.39 10.20
C VAL A 74 -5.77 -13.85 10.61
N PRO A 75 -6.79 -14.72 10.41
CA PRO A 75 -6.62 -16.14 10.56
C PRO A 75 -5.48 -16.67 9.67
N LYS A 76 -4.68 -17.59 10.17
CA LYS A 76 -3.54 -18.20 9.45
C LYS A 76 -3.88 -18.67 8.03
N LYS A 77 -5.12 -19.18 7.82
CA LYS A 77 -5.61 -19.63 6.51
C LYS A 77 -5.73 -18.52 5.45
N LEU A 78 -5.83 -17.24 5.88
CA LEU A 78 -5.91 -16.08 4.99
C LEU A 78 -4.54 -15.43 4.79
N ALA A 79 -3.57 -15.71 5.65
CA ALA A 79 -2.23 -15.16 5.52
C ALA A 79 -1.51 -15.81 4.35
N LYS A 80 -0.85 -15.00 3.53
CA LYS A 80 -0.10 -15.46 2.36
C LYS A 80 1.20 -16.19 2.68
N SER A 81 1.63 -16.18 3.94
CA SER A 81 2.79 -16.92 4.40
C SER A 81 2.53 -17.57 5.74
N THR A 82 2.83 -18.88 5.81
CA THR A 82 2.69 -19.66 7.04
C THR A 82 3.92 -19.57 7.92
N GLU A 83 5.07 -19.20 7.37
CA GLU A 83 6.36 -19.19 8.03
C GLU A 83 6.45 -18.15 9.14
N TRP A 84 5.93 -16.95 8.88
CA TRP A 84 5.89 -15.84 9.83
C TRP A 84 4.83 -15.99 10.92
N CYS A 85 3.74 -16.67 10.59
CA CYS A 85 2.63 -16.90 11.51
C CYS A 85 2.96 -17.93 12.59
N ALA A 86 4.01 -18.72 12.42
CA ALA A 86 4.43 -19.73 13.38
C ALA A 86 4.90 -19.11 14.71
N SER A 87 5.39 -17.88 14.70
CA SER A 87 5.85 -17.15 15.88
C SER A 87 4.75 -16.34 16.59
N TYR A 88 3.56 -16.20 15.97
CA TYR A 88 2.43 -15.48 16.55
C TYR A 88 1.44 -16.47 17.17
N GLU A 89 0.93 -16.11 18.35
CA GLU A 89 0.06 -16.99 19.15
C GLU A 89 -1.22 -17.42 18.40
N LYS A 90 -1.59 -18.70 18.56
CA LYS A 90 -2.93 -19.24 18.28
C LYS A 90 -3.46 -19.08 16.84
N GLY A 91 -2.62 -19.27 15.83
CA GLY A 91 -3.09 -19.35 14.45
C GLY A 91 -3.56 -18.01 13.86
N LYS A 92 -3.14 -16.90 14.44
CA LYS A 92 -3.31 -15.54 13.92
C LYS A 92 -2.00 -15.07 13.31
N CYS A 93 -2.11 -14.26 12.25
CA CYS A 93 -0.99 -13.65 11.56
C CYS A 93 -1.20 -12.14 11.50
N PRO A 94 -0.16 -11.30 11.53
CA PRO A 94 -0.33 -9.89 11.23
C PRO A 94 -1.04 -9.69 9.89
N LEU A 95 -1.90 -8.69 9.81
CA LEU A 95 -2.67 -8.38 8.60
C LEU A 95 -1.77 -8.12 7.40
N PHE A 96 -0.67 -7.39 7.63
CA PHE A 96 0.40 -7.17 6.67
C PHE A 96 1.77 -7.24 7.37
N TRP A 97 2.81 -7.58 6.63
CA TRP A 97 4.13 -7.82 7.20
C TRP A 97 5.25 -7.89 6.15
N THR A 98 6.49 -7.77 6.61
CA THR A 98 7.70 -8.09 5.84
C THR A 98 8.55 -9.11 6.59
N PRO A 99 9.41 -9.89 5.91
CA PRO A 99 10.55 -10.53 6.56
C PRO A 99 11.41 -9.49 7.28
N THR A 100 12.21 -9.96 8.23
CA THR A 100 13.28 -9.13 8.81
C THR A 100 14.39 -8.98 7.78
N ILE A 101 14.79 -7.74 7.50
CA ILE A 101 15.85 -7.42 6.55
C ILE A 101 17.01 -6.69 7.23
N THR A 102 18.22 -6.90 6.71
CA THR A 102 19.45 -6.25 7.20
C THR A 102 19.75 -4.97 6.44
N ALA A 103 20.81 -4.29 6.83
CA ALA A 103 21.26 -3.02 6.24
C ALA A 103 21.35 -3.07 4.70
N GLY A 104 20.79 -2.07 4.03
CA GLY A 104 20.80 -1.91 2.57
C GLY A 104 19.82 -2.82 1.82
N GLN A 105 19.09 -3.69 2.50
CA GLN A 105 18.10 -4.56 1.87
C GLN A 105 16.74 -3.88 1.74
N GLN A 106 15.95 -4.40 0.77
CA GLN A 106 14.55 -4.01 0.58
C GLN A 106 13.69 -5.23 0.31
N THR A 107 12.40 -5.13 0.61
CA THR A 107 11.40 -6.16 0.38
C THR A 107 10.01 -5.54 0.27
N ASP A 108 9.10 -6.19 -0.41
CA ASP A 108 7.72 -5.72 -0.48
C ASP A 108 6.93 -6.13 0.77
N VAL A 109 6.01 -5.25 1.19
CA VAL A 109 5.05 -5.53 2.27
C VAL A 109 3.98 -6.47 1.73
N LEU A 110 3.80 -7.60 2.39
CA LEU A 110 2.80 -8.62 2.05
C LEU A 110 1.50 -8.38 2.81
N GLY A 111 0.37 -8.80 2.25
CA GLY A 111 -0.96 -8.72 2.90
C GLY A 111 -1.73 -7.43 2.63
N LEU A 112 -1.24 -6.52 1.80
CA LEU A 112 -1.91 -5.26 1.47
C LEU A 112 -3.19 -5.44 0.64
N ASP A 113 -3.46 -6.62 0.12
CA ASP A 113 -4.73 -6.99 -0.49
C ASP A 113 -5.85 -7.30 0.53
N LEU A 114 -5.50 -7.44 1.81
CA LEU A 114 -6.41 -7.70 2.91
C LEU A 114 -6.80 -6.44 3.70
N VAL A 115 -6.14 -5.31 3.46
CA VAL A 115 -6.49 -4.03 4.10
C VAL A 115 -7.76 -3.44 3.48
N LYS A 116 -8.40 -2.48 4.15
CA LYS A 116 -9.63 -1.85 3.70
C LYS A 116 -9.38 -0.39 3.32
N SER A 117 -9.99 0.06 2.23
CA SER A 117 -9.99 1.47 1.83
C SER A 117 -10.63 2.35 2.90
N GLY A 118 -10.05 3.52 3.14
CA GLY A 118 -10.49 4.47 4.16
C GLY A 118 -10.00 4.18 5.57
N GLU A 119 -9.33 3.05 5.80
CA GLU A 119 -8.82 2.67 7.12
C GLU A 119 -7.37 3.11 7.34
N THR A 120 -7.00 3.22 8.60
CA THR A 120 -5.63 3.49 9.04
C THR A 120 -5.20 2.40 10.00
N TYR A 121 -4.07 1.78 9.72
CA TYR A 121 -3.50 0.67 10.48
C TYR A 121 -2.20 1.08 11.14
N ALA A 122 -2.01 0.73 12.41
CA ALA A 122 -0.72 0.89 13.06
C ALA A 122 0.26 -0.18 12.57
N PHE A 123 1.53 0.21 12.36
CA PHE A 123 2.61 -0.74 12.12
C PHE A 123 3.79 -0.52 13.08
N VAL A 124 4.58 -1.55 13.27
CA VAL A 124 5.74 -1.57 14.16
C VAL A 124 6.89 -2.34 13.52
N CYS A 125 8.10 -2.14 14.03
CA CYS A 125 9.16 -3.12 13.92
C CYS A 125 9.05 -4.07 15.13
N SER A 126 8.91 -5.37 14.90
CA SER A 126 8.76 -6.34 16.00
C SER A 126 10.02 -6.51 16.87
N LEU A 127 11.18 -6.06 16.36
CA LEU A 127 12.46 -6.11 17.04
C LEU A 127 12.74 -4.87 17.90
N HIS A 128 12.05 -3.75 17.62
CA HIS A 128 12.32 -2.45 18.26
C HIS A 128 11.01 -1.77 18.65
N PRO A 129 10.59 -1.85 19.93
CA PRO A 129 9.27 -1.39 20.39
C PRO A 129 8.95 0.09 20.12
N ASN A 130 9.99 0.92 19.99
CA ASN A 130 9.83 2.36 19.73
C ASN A 130 9.57 2.70 18.24
N MET A 131 9.83 1.74 17.34
CA MET A 131 9.59 1.94 15.91
C MET A 131 8.12 1.69 15.59
N ARG A 132 7.36 2.78 15.49
CA ARG A 132 5.91 2.76 15.19
C ARG A 132 5.57 3.73 14.07
N GLY A 133 4.49 3.43 13.36
CA GLY A 133 3.96 4.29 12.32
C GLY A 133 2.53 3.94 11.96
N ALA A 134 2.00 4.63 10.94
CA ALA A 134 0.65 4.47 10.43
C ALA A 134 0.64 4.20 8.93
N LEU A 135 -0.10 3.17 8.50
CA LEU A 135 -0.42 2.87 7.12
C LEU A 135 -1.82 3.39 6.83
N VAL A 136 -1.93 4.40 5.98
CA VAL A 136 -3.18 5.00 5.54
C VAL A 136 -3.59 4.41 4.20
N VAL A 137 -4.81 3.87 4.10
CA VAL A 137 -5.32 3.21 2.89
C VAL A 137 -6.37 4.09 2.22
N GLY A 138 -6.05 4.57 1.01
CA GLY A 138 -6.94 5.38 0.19
C GLY A 138 -7.92 4.57 -0.66
#